data_7970d406d1512fdb11c908c5500aa94c
#
_entry.id   7970d406d1512fdb11c908c5500aa94c
#
_cell.length_a   1.000
_cell.length_b   1.000
_cell.length_c   1.000
_cell.angle_alpha   90.00
_cell.angle_beta   90.00
_cell.angle_gamma   90.00
#
_symmetry.space_group_name_H-M   'P 1'
#
loop_
_entity.id
_entity.type
_entity.pdbx_description
1 polymer ?
#
loop_
_entity_poly.entity_id
_entity_poly.type
_entity_poly.pdbx_seq_one_letter_code
_entity_poly.pdbx_strand_id
1 'polypeptide(L)'
;VPLIASTPVTVCPPASTTLDAHAGASFGVQSVCRTLADANATLERFAWLGDQLAIAVWTRDIDVAETAYDHPGHHTLSCYIDGGYRTERQKIPGRFGAPQRLCALPGDHESRWWVRGHMHFLHLYFLPEHFTRRAVLELDREPRELTLADRTYFEDPRIAALCQSLAQLPWDGIDERLRANEISHEVLSLLLRGQSVRRENAVIKGGLAVSTRRRLRDYIDANLTETLTLGELSNVACLSEFHLARMFRTSFGMPPHAWIAQQRIDRARGLLRATALPLEQVAALCGFANGSHFSHRFRAAAGASPLAYRRAMTPA
;
A
#
# COMPACT_ATOMS: atom_id res chain seq x y z
N VAL A 1 -21.62 -45.80 -9.87
CA VAL A 1 -20.31 -45.19 -9.80
C VAL A 1 -20.53 -43.80 -9.25
N PRO A 2 -20.11 -43.46 -8.01
CA PRO A 2 -20.26 -42.10 -7.47
C PRO A 2 -19.17 -41.20 -8.03
N LEU A 3 -19.59 -40.07 -8.57
CA LEU A 3 -18.73 -38.93 -8.94
C LEU A 3 -18.03 -38.38 -7.69
N ILE A 4 -16.74 -38.51 -7.68
CA ILE A 4 -15.88 -37.88 -6.65
C ILE A 4 -15.87 -36.38 -6.93
N ALA A 5 -16.51 -35.61 -6.07
CA ALA A 5 -16.39 -34.15 -6.06
C ALA A 5 -14.94 -33.78 -5.73
N SER A 6 -14.24 -33.20 -6.69
CA SER A 6 -12.92 -32.64 -6.46
C SER A 6 -13.04 -31.41 -5.56
N THR A 7 -12.55 -31.53 -4.36
CA THR A 7 -12.34 -30.42 -3.42
C THR A 7 -11.44 -29.37 -4.08
N PRO A 8 -11.79 -28.08 -4.10
CA PRO A 8 -10.88 -27.04 -4.56
C PRO A 8 -9.69 -26.96 -3.57
N VAL A 9 -8.50 -27.19 -4.09
CA VAL A 9 -7.26 -27.02 -3.34
C VAL A 9 -7.06 -25.54 -3.07
N THR A 10 -7.21 -25.12 -1.83
CA THR A 10 -6.92 -23.77 -1.37
C THR A 10 -5.41 -23.56 -1.46
N VAL A 11 -4.94 -22.96 -2.54
CA VAL A 11 -3.52 -22.60 -2.70
C VAL A 11 -3.34 -21.20 -2.12
N CYS A 12 -3.00 -21.14 -0.83
CA CYS A 12 -2.30 -19.97 -0.29
C CYS A 12 -1.02 -19.76 -1.13
N PRO A 13 -0.61 -18.54 -1.52
CA PRO A 13 0.55 -18.36 -2.37
C PRO A 13 1.72 -19.16 -1.78
N PRO A 14 2.37 -20.06 -2.56
CA PRO A 14 3.42 -20.91 -2.05
C PRO A 14 4.57 -20.06 -1.53
N ALA A 15 5.14 -20.45 -0.40
CA ALA A 15 6.31 -19.81 0.21
C ALA A 15 7.57 -19.86 -0.67
N SER A 16 7.49 -20.50 -1.83
CA SER A 16 8.60 -20.71 -2.75
C SER A 16 8.10 -20.81 -4.20
N THR A 17 7.88 -19.72 -4.87
CA THR A 17 8.04 -19.65 -6.32
C THR A 17 8.29 -18.20 -6.71
N THR A 18 9.54 -17.86 -7.08
CA THR A 18 10.03 -16.57 -7.64
C THR A 18 9.95 -15.33 -6.73
N LEU A 19 10.13 -15.50 -5.41
CA LEU A 19 10.32 -14.40 -4.45
C LEU A 19 11.79 -13.89 -4.38
N ASP A 20 12.73 -14.50 -5.10
CA ASP A 20 14.16 -14.31 -4.89
C ASP A 20 14.78 -13.08 -5.56
N ALA A 21 14.02 -12.25 -6.26
CA ALA A 21 14.56 -11.05 -6.87
C ALA A 21 14.07 -9.73 -6.28
N HIS A 22 13.05 -9.74 -5.41
CA HIS A 22 12.46 -8.51 -4.84
C HIS A 22 12.12 -8.67 -3.35
N ALA A 23 13.00 -9.35 -2.62
CA ALA A 23 12.88 -9.61 -1.19
C ALA A 23 13.05 -8.32 -0.35
N GLY A 24 12.08 -7.45 -0.45
CA GLY A 24 11.76 -6.46 0.54
C GLY A 24 10.46 -6.86 1.21
N ALA A 25 10.56 -7.73 2.24
CA ALA A 25 9.50 -8.06 3.18
C ALA A 25 8.19 -8.58 2.57
N SER A 26 7.95 -9.87 2.71
CA SER A 26 6.58 -10.41 2.82
C SER A 26 5.98 -9.82 4.10
N PHE A 27 5.46 -8.59 4.01
CA PHE A 27 4.85 -7.92 5.16
C PHE A 27 3.60 -8.68 5.56
N GLY A 28 3.64 -9.42 6.62
CA GLY A 28 2.51 -10.01 7.38
C GLY A 28 1.24 -10.51 6.64
N VAL A 29 1.09 -10.24 5.32
CA VAL A 29 -0.08 -10.65 4.52
C VAL A 29 -0.35 -12.15 4.62
N GLN A 30 0.71 -12.94 4.74
CA GLN A 30 0.60 -14.39 4.93
C GLN A 30 -0.16 -14.75 6.22
N SER A 31 -0.08 -13.95 7.29
CA SER A 31 -0.82 -14.21 8.51
C SER A 31 -2.33 -14.02 8.30
N VAL A 32 -2.73 -12.95 7.60
CA VAL A 32 -4.15 -12.70 7.28
C VAL A 32 -4.68 -13.73 6.29
N CYS A 33 -3.89 -14.10 5.25
CA CYS A 33 -4.28 -15.16 4.32
C CYS A 33 -4.49 -16.49 5.05
N ARG A 34 -3.62 -16.84 5.99
CA ARG A 34 -3.78 -18.05 6.81
C ARG A 34 -5.03 -17.97 7.69
N THR A 35 -5.22 -16.86 8.41
CA THR A 35 -6.40 -16.65 9.25
C THR A 35 -7.69 -16.78 8.46
N LEU A 36 -7.75 -16.24 7.23
CA LEU A 36 -8.92 -16.38 6.36
C LEU A 36 -9.12 -17.82 5.88
N ALA A 37 -8.05 -18.49 5.45
CA ALA A 37 -8.10 -19.89 5.03
C ALA A 37 -8.55 -20.83 6.18
N ASP A 38 -7.98 -20.65 7.38
CA ASP A 38 -8.34 -21.41 8.58
C ASP A 38 -9.81 -21.17 8.98
N ALA A 39 -10.34 -20.02 8.62
CA ALA A 39 -11.74 -19.66 8.82
C ALA A 39 -12.64 -19.97 7.60
N ASN A 40 -12.22 -20.91 6.74
CA ASN A 40 -12.94 -21.38 5.55
C ASN A 40 -13.27 -20.30 4.50
N ALA A 41 -12.42 -19.30 4.35
CA ALA A 41 -12.49 -18.40 3.21
C ALA A 41 -11.67 -18.98 2.05
N THR A 42 -12.20 -18.87 0.85
CA THR A 42 -11.53 -19.28 -0.40
C THR A 42 -10.87 -18.07 -1.03
N LEU A 43 -9.57 -18.15 -1.27
CA LEU A 43 -8.83 -17.16 -2.04
C LEU A 43 -9.12 -17.37 -3.52
N GLU A 44 -9.82 -16.44 -4.15
CA GLU A 44 -10.12 -16.50 -5.59
C GLU A 44 -8.95 -15.98 -6.41
N ARG A 45 -8.40 -14.84 -6.01
CA ARG A 45 -7.32 -14.18 -6.73
C ARG A 45 -6.40 -13.42 -5.76
N PHE A 46 -5.12 -13.37 -6.09
CA PHE A 46 -4.11 -12.61 -5.36
C PHE A 46 -3.09 -12.02 -6.32
N ALA A 47 -2.66 -10.79 -6.07
CA ALA A 47 -1.57 -10.17 -6.83
C ALA A 47 -0.71 -9.23 -5.95
N TRP A 48 0.59 -9.25 -6.22
CA TRP A 48 1.50 -8.20 -5.81
C TRP A 48 1.49 -7.09 -6.86
N LEU A 49 1.24 -5.85 -6.43
CA LEU A 49 1.06 -4.72 -7.33
C LEU A 49 2.31 -3.85 -7.50
N GLY A 50 3.40 -4.17 -6.81
CA GLY A 50 4.55 -3.26 -6.63
C GLY A 50 4.35 -2.33 -5.44
N ASP A 51 5.35 -1.51 -5.14
CA ASP A 51 5.34 -0.55 -4.02
C ASP A 51 4.91 -1.14 -2.67
N GLN A 52 5.14 -2.44 -2.46
CA GLN A 52 4.69 -3.15 -1.26
C GLN A 52 3.16 -3.11 -1.06
N LEU A 53 2.41 -3.09 -2.15
CA LEU A 53 0.97 -3.26 -2.18
C LEU A 53 0.60 -4.67 -2.59
N ALA A 54 -0.38 -5.25 -1.95
CA ALA A 54 -0.97 -6.51 -2.36
C ALA A 54 -2.50 -6.42 -2.36
N ILE A 55 -3.12 -7.18 -3.25
CA ILE A 55 -4.57 -7.22 -3.41
C ILE A 55 -5.04 -8.66 -3.46
N ALA A 56 -6.19 -8.94 -2.87
CA ALA A 56 -6.81 -10.25 -2.90
C ALA A 56 -8.33 -10.14 -3.02
N VAL A 57 -8.93 -11.08 -3.71
CA VAL A 57 -10.38 -11.31 -3.70
C VAL A 57 -10.64 -12.64 -3.01
N TRP A 58 -11.56 -12.60 -2.08
CA TRP A 58 -11.97 -13.70 -1.24
C TRP A 58 -13.46 -13.95 -1.36
N THR A 59 -13.83 -15.23 -1.33
CA THR A 59 -15.22 -15.63 -1.14
C THR A 59 -15.35 -16.52 0.09
N ARG A 60 -16.53 -16.50 0.66
CA ARG A 60 -16.86 -17.32 1.83
C ARG A 60 -18.35 -17.59 1.86
N ASP A 61 -18.69 -18.86 2.07
CA ASP A 61 -20.05 -19.29 2.28
C ASP A 61 -20.07 -20.30 3.43
N ILE A 62 -20.62 -19.89 4.58
CA ILE A 62 -20.54 -20.67 5.80
C ILE A 62 -21.72 -20.38 6.73
N ASP A 63 -22.18 -21.39 7.44
CA ASP A 63 -23.26 -21.24 8.42
C ASP A 63 -22.87 -20.30 9.56
N VAL A 64 -21.72 -20.55 10.18
CA VAL A 64 -21.12 -19.66 11.17
C VAL A 64 -19.63 -19.96 11.33
N ALA A 65 -18.80 -18.90 11.39
CA ALA A 65 -17.43 -19.01 11.83
C ALA A 65 -16.99 -17.76 12.58
N GLU A 66 -16.06 -17.95 13.50
CA GLU A 66 -15.32 -16.86 14.11
C GLU A 66 -14.02 -16.62 13.34
N THR A 67 -13.67 -15.36 13.16
CA THR A 67 -12.39 -14.95 12.58
C THR A 67 -11.77 -13.93 13.51
N ALA A 68 -10.52 -14.13 13.92
CA ALA A 68 -9.78 -13.24 14.80
C ALA A 68 -8.50 -12.74 14.11
N TYR A 69 -8.26 -11.45 14.23
CA TYR A 69 -7.03 -10.81 13.78
C TYR A 69 -6.35 -10.17 14.99
N ASP A 70 -5.05 -10.36 15.10
CA ASP A 70 -4.22 -9.83 16.17
C ASP A 70 -2.94 -9.24 15.58
N HIS A 71 -2.82 -7.91 15.62
CA HIS A 71 -1.65 -7.12 15.19
C HIS A 71 -1.01 -7.62 13.89
N PRO A 72 -1.72 -7.60 12.73
CA PRO A 72 -1.22 -8.18 11.49
C PRO A 72 0.03 -7.49 10.92
N GLY A 73 0.40 -6.30 11.42
CA GLY A 73 1.60 -5.56 11.03
C GLY A 73 1.47 -4.78 9.72
N HIS A 74 0.34 -4.90 9.03
CA HIS A 74 0.01 -4.14 7.82
C HIS A 74 -1.42 -3.61 7.92
N HIS A 75 -1.68 -2.52 7.24
CA HIS A 75 -3.04 -2.02 7.09
C HIS A 75 -3.82 -2.84 6.06
N THR A 76 -5.11 -3.00 6.31
CA THR A 76 -6.03 -3.64 5.36
C THR A 76 -7.23 -2.72 5.12
N LEU A 77 -7.52 -2.44 3.86
CA LEU A 77 -8.84 -1.99 3.44
C LEU A 77 -9.61 -3.20 2.95
N SER A 78 -10.74 -3.49 3.59
CA SER A 78 -11.70 -4.48 3.12
C SER A 78 -12.89 -3.77 2.47
N CYS A 79 -13.28 -4.23 1.26
CA CYS A 79 -14.46 -3.78 0.55
C CYS A 79 -15.36 -4.99 0.26
N TYR A 80 -16.59 -4.92 0.71
CA TYR A 80 -17.58 -5.95 0.41
C TYR A 80 -18.10 -5.77 -1.02
N ILE A 81 -17.93 -6.80 -1.84
CA ILE A 81 -18.38 -6.83 -3.24
C ILE A 81 -19.81 -7.34 -3.30
N ASP A 82 -20.09 -8.45 -2.60
CA ASP A 82 -21.42 -9.05 -2.48
C ASP A 82 -21.59 -9.73 -1.14
N GLY A 83 -22.84 -9.88 -0.68
CA GLY A 83 -23.17 -10.52 0.59
C GLY A 83 -22.73 -9.75 1.83
N GLY A 84 -22.35 -10.49 2.88
CA GLY A 84 -21.87 -9.92 4.14
C GLY A 84 -22.95 -9.45 5.12
N TYR A 85 -24.23 -9.57 4.78
CA TYR A 85 -25.39 -9.08 5.57
C TYR A 85 -25.52 -9.69 6.96
N ARG A 86 -24.80 -10.78 7.23
CA ARG A 86 -24.79 -11.47 8.52
C ARG A 86 -23.37 -11.55 9.12
N THR A 87 -22.48 -10.70 8.63
CA THR A 87 -21.12 -10.54 9.16
C THR A 87 -21.09 -9.41 10.15
N GLU A 88 -20.63 -9.67 11.36
CA GLU A 88 -20.67 -8.75 12.48
C GLU A 88 -19.33 -8.71 13.19
N ARG A 89 -18.86 -7.52 13.54
CA ARG A 89 -17.68 -7.36 14.41
C ARG A 89 -18.13 -7.38 15.88
N GLN A 90 -17.54 -8.27 16.69
CA GLN A 90 -17.99 -8.50 18.08
C GLN A 90 -18.02 -7.23 18.94
N LYS A 91 -17.05 -6.31 18.75
CA LYS A 91 -16.99 -5.03 19.49
C LYS A 91 -18.07 -4.01 19.08
N ILE A 92 -18.80 -4.26 17.99
CA ILE A 92 -19.80 -3.33 17.42
C ILE A 92 -21.06 -4.12 17.04
N PRO A 93 -21.78 -4.67 18.03
CA PRO A 93 -22.94 -5.52 17.78
C PRO A 93 -24.07 -4.73 17.09
N GLY A 94 -24.86 -5.44 16.27
CA GLY A 94 -25.99 -4.86 15.54
C GLY A 94 -25.63 -4.08 14.27
N ARG A 95 -24.34 -4.04 13.91
CA ARG A 95 -23.87 -3.48 12.63
C ARG A 95 -23.36 -4.59 11.75
N PHE A 96 -23.87 -4.66 10.53
CA PHE A 96 -23.58 -5.74 9.59
C PHE A 96 -22.90 -5.20 8.32
N GLY A 97 -22.18 -6.09 7.65
CA GLY A 97 -21.68 -5.84 6.31
C GLY A 97 -22.81 -5.73 5.28
N ALA A 98 -22.48 -5.23 4.13
CA ALA A 98 -23.30 -5.18 2.93
C ALA A 98 -22.42 -4.82 1.74
N PRO A 99 -22.83 -5.05 0.49
CA PRO A 99 -22.12 -4.57 -0.68
C PRO A 99 -21.77 -3.08 -0.57
N GLN A 100 -20.58 -2.71 -1.02
CA GLN A 100 -19.99 -1.37 -0.94
C GLN A 100 -19.62 -0.87 0.48
N ARG A 101 -19.89 -1.64 1.53
CA ARG A 101 -19.37 -1.34 2.88
C ARG A 101 -17.88 -1.57 2.93
N LEU A 102 -17.20 -0.68 3.65
CA LEU A 102 -15.76 -0.64 3.79
C LEU A 102 -15.35 -0.85 5.25
N CYS A 103 -14.23 -1.56 5.45
CA CYS A 103 -13.55 -1.61 6.74
C CYS A 103 -12.10 -1.17 6.56
N ALA A 104 -11.68 -0.17 7.31
CA ALA A 104 -10.28 0.25 7.42
C ALA A 104 -9.70 -0.33 8.70
N LEU A 105 -8.71 -1.21 8.56
CA LEU A 105 -8.14 -1.99 9.65
C LEU A 105 -6.65 -1.63 9.78
N PRO A 106 -6.24 -0.90 10.82
CA PRO A 106 -4.84 -0.56 11.07
C PRO A 106 -3.97 -1.80 11.30
N GLY A 107 -2.66 -1.71 11.07
CA GLY A 107 -1.73 -2.82 11.24
C GLY A 107 -1.58 -3.32 12.68
N ASP A 108 -1.98 -2.52 13.63
CA ASP A 108 -1.95 -2.78 15.08
C ASP A 108 -3.35 -3.07 15.67
N HIS A 109 -4.36 -3.37 14.80
CA HIS A 109 -5.70 -3.66 15.27
C HIS A 109 -5.84 -5.08 15.85
N GLU A 110 -6.73 -5.20 16.80
CA GLU A 110 -7.30 -6.46 17.26
C GLU A 110 -8.77 -6.51 16.91
N SER A 111 -9.23 -7.56 16.25
CA SER A 111 -10.63 -7.70 15.92
C SER A 111 -11.10 -9.14 15.88
N ARG A 112 -12.34 -9.34 16.29
CA ARG A 112 -13.06 -10.61 16.22
C ARG A 112 -14.36 -10.43 15.50
N TRP A 113 -14.69 -11.40 14.64
CA TRP A 113 -15.80 -11.33 13.71
C TRP A 113 -16.63 -12.60 13.76
N TRP A 114 -17.93 -12.44 13.82
CA TRP A 114 -18.88 -13.49 13.50
C TRP A 114 -19.25 -13.37 12.02
N VAL A 115 -18.95 -14.41 11.25
CA VAL A 115 -19.25 -14.46 9.82
C VAL A 115 -20.28 -15.56 9.60
N ARG A 116 -21.38 -15.21 8.93
CA ARG A 116 -22.48 -16.12 8.60
C ARG A 116 -22.98 -15.85 7.19
N GLY A 117 -23.29 -16.94 6.46
CA GLY A 117 -23.78 -16.89 5.08
C GLY A 117 -22.71 -16.49 4.09
N HIS A 118 -23.16 -16.00 2.96
CA HIS A 118 -22.30 -15.62 1.84
C HIS A 118 -21.65 -14.27 2.05
N MET A 119 -20.38 -14.17 1.68
CA MET A 119 -19.68 -12.90 1.48
C MET A 119 -18.59 -13.00 0.41
N HIS A 120 -18.53 -12.01 -0.46
CA HIS A 120 -17.50 -11.83 -1.48
C HIS A 120 -16.87 -10.45 -1.25
N PHE A 121 -15.56 -10.40 -1.09
CA PHE A 121 -14.88 -9.17 -0.65
C PHE A 121 -13.47 -9.06 -1.20
N LEU A 122 -13.05 -7.81 -1.39
CA LEU A 122 -11.70 -7.44 -1.78
C LEU A 122 -10.92 -6.93 -0.57
N HIS A 123 -9.69 -7.37 -0.42
CA HIS A 123 -8.71 -6.80 0.49
C HIS A 123 -7.59 -6.11 -0.28
N LEU A 124 -7.30 -4.87 0.09
CA LEU A 124 -6.09 -4.15 -0.29
C LEU A 124 -5.20 -4.06 0.95
N TYR A 125 -3.99 -4.63 0.84
CA TYR A 125 -2.98 -4.66 1.90
C TYR A 125 -1.87 -3.66 1.61
N PHE A 126 -1.45 -2.91 2.63
CA PHE A 126 -0.39 -1.91 2.51
C PHE A 126 0.33 -1.68 3.84
N LEU A 127 1.61 -1.33 3.78
CA LEU A 127 2.41 -1.06 4.97
C LEU A 127 2.09 0.30 5.60
N PRO A 128 2.24 0.45 6.93
CA PRO A 128 2.11 1.74 7.61
C PRO A 128 3.00 2.85 7.02
N GLU A 129 4.15 2.50 6.44
CA GLU A 129 5.09 3.42 5.80
C GLU A 129 4.49 4.17 4.61
N HIS A 130 3.57 3.55 3.88
CA HIS A 130 2.82 4.24 2.81
C HIS A 130 2.00 5.40 3.37
N PHE A 131 1.34 5.17 4.51
CA PHE A 131 0.56 6.19 5.18
C PHE A 131 1.45 7.31 5.71
N THR A 132 2.57 6.95 6.35
CA THR A 132 3.61 7.86 6.84
C THR A 132 4.12 8.78 5.74
N ARG A 133 4.52 8.20 4.60
CA ARG A 133 5.07 8.96 3.48
C ARG A 133 4.05 9.93 2.88
N ARG A 134 2.82 9.50 2.66
CA ARG A 134 1.74 10.33 2.14
C ARG A 134 1.34 11.44 3.09
N ALA A 135 1.36 11.20 4.41
CA ALA A 135 1.10 12.23 5.41
C ALA A 135 2.08 13.40 5.28
N VAL A 136 3.35 13.12 5.01
CA VAL A 136 4.36 14.16 4.76
C VAL A 136 4.13 14.87 3.42
N LEU A 137 3.89 14.11 2.34
CA LEU A 137 3.82 14.65 0.98
C LEU A 137 2.50 15.37 0.69
N GLU A 138 1.37 14.78 1.09
CA GLU A 138 0.04 15.26 0.72
C GLU A 138 -0.57 16.19 1.77
N LEU A 139 -0.26 15.99 3.06
CA LEU A 139 -0.85 16.77 4.16
C LEU A 139 0.15 17.69 4.85
N ASP A 140 1.44 17.58 4.55
CA ASP A 140 2.55 18.28 5.25
C ASP A 140 2.47 18.12 6.78
N ARG A 141 2.05 16.92 7.24
CA ARG A 141 1.87 16.61 8.65
C ARG A 141 2.99 15.73 9.18
N GLU A 142 3.15 15.78 10.50
CA GLU A 142 4.02 14.86 11.23
C GLU A 142 3.40 13.44 11.18
N PRO A 143 4.05 12.47 10.52
CA PRO A 143 3.43 11.16 10.28
C PRO A 143 3.15 10.37 11.56
N ARG A 144 3.92 10.61 12.64
CA ARG A 144 3.74 9.93 13.92
C ARG A 144 2.49 10.39 14.67
N GLU A 145 1.92 11.54 14.27
CA GLU A 145 0.64 12.02 14.80
C GLU A 145 -0.55 11.36 14.15
N LEU A 146 -0.35 10.71 13.00
CA LEU A 146 -1.44 10.16 12.22
C LEU A 146 -1.39 8.63 12.21
N THR A 147 -2.56 8.02 12.19
CA THR A 147 -2.76 6.61 11.91
C THR A 147 -4.02 6.41 11.09
N LEU A 148 -4.12 5.25 10.44
CA LEU A 148 -5.39 4.82 9.85
C LEU A 148 -6.41 4.62 10.97
N ALA A 149 -7.61 5.17 10.83
CA ALA A 149 -8.71 4.93 11.77
C ALA A 149 -9.17 3.47 11.69
N ASP A 150 -9.38 2.83 12.83
CA ASP A 150 -10.08 1.54 12.89
C ASP A 150 -11.58 1.80 12.67
N ARG A 151 -12.03 1.61 11.44
CA ARG A 151 -13.41 1.88 11.00
C ARG A 151 -14.05 0.64 10.40
N THR A 152 -15.21 0.30 10.91
CA THR A 152 -15.98 -0.86 10.46
C THR A 152 -17.27 -0.40 9.80
N TYR A 153 -17.57 -0.95 8.62
CA TYR A 153 -18.77 -0.70 7.83
C TYR A 153 -19.04 0.78 7.56
N PHE A 154 -18.00 1.53 7.22
CA PHE A 154 -18.17 2.90 6.75
C PHE A 154 -18.50 2.93 5.25
N GLU A 155 -19.07 4.05 4.83
CA GLU A 155 -19.41 4.32 3.44
C GLU A 155 -18.49 5.40 2.88
N ASP A 156 -17.93 5.12 1.73
CA ASP A 156 -17.29 6.08 0.85
C ASP A 156 -17.51 5.61 -0.59
N PRO A 157 -18.46 6.22 -1.32
CA PRO A 157 -18.81 5.78 -2.67
C PRO A 157 -17.65 5.84 -3.66
N ARG A 158 -16.68 6.76 -3.47
CA ARG A 158 -15.50 6.88 -4.35
C ARG A 158 -14.54 5.73 -4.12
N ILE A 159 -14.23 5.41 -2.86
CA ILE A 159 -13.37 4.27 -2.52
C ILE A 159 -14.06 2.97 -2.95
N ALA A 160 -15.37 2.82 -2.71
CA ALA A 160 -16.09 1.62 -3.10
C ALA A 160 -16.08 1.40 -4.62
N ALA A 161 -16.28 2.45 -5.43
CA ALA A 161 -16.21 2.36 -6.89
C ALA A 161 -14.81 1.95 -7.38
N LEU A 162 -13.75 2.50 -6.78
CA LEU A 162 -12.36 2.11 -7.09
C LEU A 162 -12.09 0.65 -6.71
N CYS A 163 -12.57 0.19 -5.55
CA CYS A 163 -12.47 -1.22 -5.14
C CYS A 163 -13.22 -2.15 -6.08
N GLN A 164 -14.41 -1.77 -6.57
CA GLN A 164 -15.14 -2.53 -7.57
C GLN A 164 -14.37 -2.61 -8.90
N SER A 165 -13.78 -1.50 -9.36
CA SER A 165 -12.91 -1.49 -10.53
C SER A 165 -11.70 -2.41 -10.35
N LEU A 166 -11.07 -2.39 -9.18
CA LEU A 166 -9.98 -3.31 -8.83
C LEU A 166 -10.43 -4.78 -8.88
N ALA A 167 -11.61 -5.09 -8.35
CA ALA A 167 -12.14 -6.46 -8.34
C ALA A 167 -12.48 -6.98 -9.76
N GLN A 168 -12.78 -6.10 -10.70
CA GLN A 168 -13.09 -6.46 -12.10
C GLN A 168 -11.84 -6.66 -12.97
N LEU A 169 -10.69 -6.08 -12.61
CA LEU A 169 -9.45 -6.26 -13.35
C LEU A 169 -8.92 -7.69 -13.19
N PRO A 170 -8.42 -8.35 -14.26
CA PRO A 170 -7.96 -9.76 -14.20
C PRO A 170 -6.65 -9.93 -13.38
N TRP A 171 -5.76 -8.97 -13.31
CA TRP A 171 -4.44 -8.95 -12.64
C TRP A 171 -3.38 -9.93 -13.21
N ASP A 172 -3.68 -10.67 -14.25
CA ASP A 172 -2.76 -11.67 -14.82
C ASP A 172 -1.64 -11.02 -15.62
N GLY A 173 -1.99 -9.97 -16.38
CA GLY A 173 -1.06 -9.20 -17.18
C GLY A 173 -0.30 -8.14 -16.38
N ILE A 174 0.79 -7.66 -16.99
CA ILE A 174 1.61 -6.59 -16.39
C ILE A 174 0.86 -5.26 -16.41
N ASP A 175 0.10 -5.02 -17.48
CA ASP A 175 -0.62 -3.77 -17.68
C ASP A 175 -1.80 -3.66 -16.69
N GLU A 176 -2.51 -4.75 -16.46
CA GLU A 176 -3.60 -4.83 -15.49
C GLU A 176 -3.09 -4.63 -14.06
N ARG A 177 -1.93 -5.23 -13.70
CA ARG A 177 -1.32 -5.01 -12.38
C ARG A 177 -0.85 -3.58 -12.18
N LEU A 178 -0.33 -2.94 -13.24
CA LEU A 178 0.06 -1.52 -13.17
C LEU A 178 -1.16 -0.60 -12.99
N ARG A 179 -2.26 -0.87 -13.69
CA ARG A 179 -3.53 -0.16 -13.49
C ARG A 179 -4.06 -0.38 -12.08
N ALA A 180 -4.03 -1.62 -11.59
CA ALA A 180 -4.43 -1.92 -10.22
C ALA A 180 -3.55 -1.20 -9.18
N ASN A 181 -2.24 -1.09 -9.42
CA ASN A 181 -1.33 -0.30 -8.58
C ASN A 181 -1.72 1.19 -8.54
N GLU A 182 -1.97 1.82 -9.69
CA GLU A 182 -2.39 3.22 -9.76
C GLU A 182 -3.72 3.47 -9.03
N ILE A 183 -4.73 2.63 -9.28
CA ILE A 183 -6.02 2.72 -8.58
C ILE A 183 -5.83 2.55 -7.07
N SER A 184 -4.98 1.61 -6.66
CA SER A 184 -4.66 1.41 -5.23
C SER A 184 -4.02 2.64 -4.60
N HIS A 185 -3.14 3.33 -5.33
CA HIS A 185 -2.56 4.59 -4.86
C HIS A 185 -3.61 5.70 -4.71
N GLU A 186 -4.60 5.77 -5.58
CA GLU A 186 -5.73 6.70 -5.42
C GLU A 186 -6.57 6.36 -4.17
N VAL A 187 -6.87 5.08 -3.96
CA VAL A 187 -7.54 4.60 -2.75
C VAL A 187 -6.79 5.01 -1.49
N LEU A 188 -5.44 4.85 -1.47
CA LEU A 188 -4.63 5.25 -0.33
C LEU A 188 -4.67 6.75 -0.06
N SER A 189 -4.71 7.59 -1.11
CA SER A 189 -4.85 9.05 -0.95
C SER A 189 -6.21 9.42 -0.36
N LEU A 190 -7.29 8.76 -0.81
CA LEU A 190 -8.64 8.97 -0.26
C LEU A 190 -8.73 8.51 1.21
N LEU A 191 -8.16 7.34 1.54
CA LEU A 191 -8.09 6.85 2.92
C LEU A 191 -7.32 7.81 3.83
N LEU A 192 -6.19 8.33 3.38
CA LEU A 192 -5.40 9.29 4.15
C LEU A 192 -6.22 10.54 4.50
N ARG A 193 -6.95 11.07 3.51
CA ARG A 193 -7.72 12.30 3.70
C ARG A 193 -9.00 12.09 4.50
N GLY A 194 -9.66 10.95 4.32
CA GLY A 194 -10.98 10.68 4.90
C GLY A 194 -10.95 9.82 6.16
N GLN A 195 -9.94 8.96 6.32
CA GLN A 195 -9.89 7.95 7.38
C GLN A 195 -8.60 8.01 8.20
N SER A 196 -7.83 9.10 8.16
CA SER A 196 -6.74 9.30 9.10
C SER A 196 -7.25 9.98 10.38
N VAL A 197 -6.74 9.52 11.51
CA VAL A 197 -7.01 10.10 12.82
C VAL A 197 -5.71 10.48 13.50
N ARG A 198 -5.79 11.47 14.38
CA ARG A 198 -4.67 11.79 15.24
C ARG A 198 -4.51 10.70 16.30
N ARG A 199 -3.29 10.21 16.49
CA ARG A 199 -2.99 9.29 17.59
C ARG A 199 -3.22 9.98 18.91
N GLU A 200 -4.14 9.46 19.71
CA GLU A 200 -4.35 9.92 21.07
C GLU A 200 -3.06 9.64 21.88
N ASN A 201 -2.62 10.63 22.68
CA ASN A 201 -1.42 10.54 23.51
C ASN A 201 -0.08 10.30 22.79
N ALA A 202 0.03 10.64 21.50
CA ALA A 202 1.31 10.58 20.80
C ALA A 202 2.30 11.60 21.42
N VAL A 203 3.12 11.14 22.39
CA VAL A 203 4.26 11.92 22.87
C VAL A 203 5.35 11.86 21.81
N ILE A 204 5.37 12.85 20.93
CA ILE A 204 6.36 12.93 19.85
C ILE A 204 7.68 13.42 20.44
N LYS A 205 8.57 12.48 20.78
CA LYS A 205 9.94 12.79 21.18
C LYS A 205 10.88 12.64 19.98
N GLY A 206 11.78 13.61 19.82
CA GLY A 206 12.76 13.63 18.72
C GLY A 206 12.10 13.90 17.35
N GLY A 207 12.88 13.76 16.29
CA GLY A 207 12.50 14.13 14.93
C GLY A 207 12.86 15.58 14.59
N LEU A 208 12.56 15.97 13.36
CA LEU A 208 12.86 17.30 12.83
C LEU A 208 11.72 18.27 13.14
N ALA A 209 12.06 19.52 13.43
CA ALA A 209 11.07 20.60 13.48
C ALA A 209 10.35 20.72 12.12
N VAL A 210 9.09 21.14 12.12
CA VAL A 210 8.27 21.29 10.91
C VAL A 210 8.97 22.15 9.84
N SER A 211 9.57 23.27 10.25
CA SER A 211 10.32 24.17 9.37
C SER A 211 11.53 23.48 8.74
N THR A 212 12.29 22.69 9.51
CA THR A 212 13.45 21.95 9.02
C THR A 212 13.02 20.83 8.07
N ARG A 213 11.92 20.14 8.39
CA ARG A 213 11.35 19.12 7.51
C ARG A 213 10.93 19.70 6.16
N ARG A 214 10.26 20.86 6.15
CA ARG A 214 9.89 21.58 4.93
C ARG A 214 11.12 21.98 4.12
N ARG A 215 12.10 22.65 4.75
CA ARG A 215 13.34 23.04 4.06
C ARG A 215 14.06 21.86 3.41
N LEU A 216 14.17 20.73 4.12
CA LEU A 216 14.81 19.53 3.57
C LEU A 216 14.02 18.96 2.38
N ARG A 217 12.69 18.90 2.47
CA ARG A 217 11.85 18.46 1.37
C ARG A 217 12.01 19.37 0.16
N ASP A 218 11.87 20.67 0.35
CA ASP A 218 11.96 21.66 -0.73
C ASP A 218 13.36 21.64 -1.38
N TYR A 219 14.42 21.48 -0.57
CA TYR A 219 15.80 21.34 -1.07
C TYR A 219 15.98 20.05 -1.88
N ILE A 220 15.49 18.93 -1.39
CA ILE A 220 15.55 17.64 -2.11
C ILE A 220 14.80 17.74 -3.44
N ASP A 221 13.59 18.30 -3.45
CA ASP A 221 12.75 18.41 -4.64
C ASP A 221 13.40 19.32 -5.69
N ALA A 222 14.00 20.43 -5.27
CA ALA A 222 14.71 21.36 -6.15
C ALA A 222 15.99 20.78 -6.77
N ASN A 223 16.67 19.87 -6.04
CA ASN A 223 17.97 19.31 -6.45
C ASN A 223 17.88 17.80 -6.77
N LEU A 224 16.71 17.30 -7.13
CA LEU A 224 16.46 15.87 -7.28
C LEU A 224 17.29 15.22 -8.41
N THR A 225 17.69 16.02 -9.41
CA THR A 225 18.53 15.61 -10.53
C THR A 225 20.01 15.45 -10.16
N GLU A 226 20.41 16.13 -9.10
CA GLU A 226 21.83 16.20 -8.66
C GLU A 226 22.18 15.06 -7.69
N THR A 227 23.47 14.89 -7.46
CA THR A 227 23.95 13.98 -6.41
C THR A 227 23.72 14.65 -5.06
N LEU A 228 22.72 14.18 -4.33
CA LEU A 228 22.43 14.66 -2.98
C LEU A 228 23.19 13.84 -1.93
N THR A 229 24.08 14.50 -1.21
CA THR A 229 24.87 13.91 -0.13
C THR A 229 24.26 14.14 1.24
N LEU A 230 24.57 13.28 2.20
CA LEU A 230 24.14 13.47 3.58
C LEU A 230 24.72 14.75 4.18
N GLY A 231 25.96 15.12 3.80
CA GLY A 231 26.61 16.37 4.21
C GLY A 231 25.86 17.61 3.77
N GLU A 232 25.43 17.69 2.50
CA GLU A 232 24.59 18.80 2.02
C GLU A 232 23.27 18.90 2.79
N LEU A 233 22.58 17.79 2.97
CA LEU A 233 21.32 17.77 3.73
C LEU A 233 21.55 18.16 5.20
N SER A 234 22.69 17.80 5.80
CA SER A 234 23.04 18.16 7.16
C SER A 234 23.26 19.68 7.32
N ASN A 235 23.88 20.31 6.31
CA ASN A 235 24.04 21.76 6.26
C ASN A 235 22.68 22.46 6.15
N VAL A 236 21.77 21.99 5.28
CA VAL A 236 20.39 22.52 5.16
C VAL A 236 19.62 22.42 6.47
N ALA A 237 19.83 21.32 7.20
CA ALA A 237 19.15 21.08 8.48
C ALA A 237 19.82 21.79 9.66
N CYS A 238 21.05 22.30 9.52
CA CYS A 238 21.91 22.78 10.60
C CYS A 238 22.13 21.71 11.69
N LEU A 239 22.41 20.46 11.27
CA LEU A 239 22.64 19.32 12.15
C LEU A 239 23.91 18.57 11.72
N SER A 240 24.48 17.75 12.60
CA SER A 240 25.49 16.79 12.17
C SER A 240 24.85 15.68 11.30
N GLU A 241 25.62 15.06 10.42
CA GLU A 241 25.12 13.98 9.54
C GLU A 241 24.47 12.84 10.32
N PHE A 242 25.10 12.41 11.42
CA PHE A 242 24.57 11.35 12.28
C PHE A 242 23.23 11.74 12.90
N HIS A 243 23.13 12.97 13.40
CA HIS A 243 21.90 13.49 14.00
C HIS A 243 20.82 13.64 12.93
N LEU A 244 21.16 14.21 11.76
CA LEU A 244 20.24 14.30 10.64
C LEU A 244 19.70 12.93 10.24
N ALA A 245 20.55 11.93 9.99
CA ALA A 245 20.12 10.61 9.53
C ALA A 245 19.09 9.99 10.48
N ARG A 246 19.32 10.09 11.79
CA ARG A 246 18.41 9.62 12.82
C ARG A 246 17.10 10.41 12.84
N MET A 247 17.17 11.75 12.88
CA MET A 247 16.00 12.61 12.95
C MET A 247 15.18 12.57 11.66
N PHE A 248 15.83 12.45 10.51
CA PHE A 248 15.18 12.29 9.22
C PHE A 248 14.35 10.99 9.19
N ARG A 249 14.98 9.86 9.53
CA ARG A 249 14.26 8.59 9.60
C ARG A 249 13.06 8.66 10.55
N THR A 250 13.22 9.34 11.67
CA THR A 250 12.13 9.53 12.64
C THR A 250 10.98 10.35 12.06
N SER A 251 11.25 11.41 11.28
CA SER A 251 10.24 12.32 10.74
C SER A 251 9.67 11.93 9.39
N PHE A 252 10.41 11.16 8.57
CA PHE A 252 10.01 10.75 7.23
C PHE A 252 9.69 9.25 7.13
N GLY A 253 9.92 8.48 8.21
CA GLY A 253 9.69 7.04 8.25
C GLY A 253 10.79 6.20 7.58
N MET A 254 11.71 6.84 6.84
CA MET A 254 12.79 6.17 6.11
C MET A 254 14.06 7.01 6.05
N PRO A 255 15.23 6.42 5.78
CA PRO A 255 16.50 7.17 5.64
C PRO A 255 16.49 8.12 4.44
N PRO A 256 17.33 9.19 4.45
CA PRO A 256 17.38 10.19 3.39
C PRO A 256 17.55 9.60 1.98
N HIS A 257 18.49 8.65 1.80
CA HIS A 257 18.74 8.03 0.50
C HIS A 257 17.54 7.25 -0.05
N ALA A 258 16.78 6.57 0.82
CA ALA A 258 15.58 5.85 0.42
C ALA A 258 14.45 6.80 0.03
N TRP A 259 14.31 7.91 0.76
CA TRP A 259 13.36 8.98 0.42
C TRP A 259 13.67 9.57 -0.95
N ILE A 260 14.92 10.00 -1.19
CA ILE A 260 15.36 10.57 -2.48
C ILE A 260 15.11 9.58 -3.62
N ALA A 261 15.49 8.32 -3.43
CA ALA A 261 15.27 7.28 -4.44
C ALA A 261 13.80 7.13 -4.81
N GLN A 262 12.92 7.18 -3.81
CA GLN A 262 11.49 7.09 -4.03
C GLN A 262 10.92 8.33 -4.75
N GLN A 263 11.38 9.55 -4.37
CA GLN A 263 10.99 10.79 -5.07
C GLN A 263 11.40 10.76 -6.54
N ARG A 264 12.59 10.23 -6.85
CA ARG A 264 13.05 10.03 -8.23
C ARG A 264 12.14 9.09 -9.02
N ILE A 265 11.71 7.99 -8.40
CA ILE A 265 10.77 7.04 -9.03
C ILE A 265 9.41 7.69 -9.28
N ASP A 266 8.88 8.45 -8.32
CA ASP A 266 7.58 9.12 -8.50
C ASP A 266 7.63 10.19 -9.59
N ARG A 267 8.73 10.95 -9.67
CA ARG A 267 8.97 11.88 -10.77
C ARG A 267 9.04 11.15 -12.12
N ALA A 268 9.71 9.99 -12.16
CA ALA A 268 9.78 9.17 -13.36
C ALA A 268 8.41 8.66 -13.79
N ARG A 269 7.56 8.22 -12.86
CA ARG A 269 6.17 7.85 -13.15
C ARG A 269 5.39 9.00 -13.78
N GLY A 270 5.54 10.20 -13.25
CA GLY A 270 4.93 11.40 -13.81
C GLY A 270 5.37 11.66 -15.26
N LEU A 271 6.69 11.63 -15.51
CA LEU A 271 7.25 11.85 -16.85
C LEU A 271 6.84 10.74 -17.83
N LEU A 272 6.84 9.49 -17.42
CA LEU A 272 6.45 8.36 -18.27
C LEU A 272 4.98 8.41 -18.69
N ARG A 273 4.09 8.97 -17.85
CA ARG A 273 2.67 9.17 -18.16
C ARG A 273 2.43 10.39 -19.03
N ALA A 274 3.14 11.47 -18.74
CA ALA A 274 2.84 12.76 -19.34
C ALA A 274 3.62 13.05 -20.64
N THR A 275 4.67 12.26 -20.95
CA THR A 275 5.58 12.56 -22.06
C THR A 275 6.00 11.33 -22.85
N ALA A 276 6.39 11.56 -24.11
CA ALA A 276 7.01 10.54 -24.97
C ALA A 276 8.56 10.58 -24.93
N LEU A 277 9.17 11.24 -23.93
CA LEU A 277 10.62 11.37 -23.83
C LEU A 277 11.34 10.01 -23.87
N PRO A 278 12.51 9.90 -24.54
CA PRO A 278 13.36 8.72 -24.46
C PRO A 278 13.67 8.33 -23.01
N LEU A 279 13.81 7.01 -22.73
CA LEU A 279 14.02 6.54 -21.36
C LEU A 279 15.31 7.07 -20.73
N GLU A 280 16.34 7.29 -21.54
CA GLU A 280 17.60 7.91 -21.12
C GLU A 280 17.39 9.35 -20.63
N GLN A 281 16.54 10.11 -21.32
CA GLN A 281 16.21 11.47 -20.90
C GLN A 281 15.36 11.46 -19.62
N VAL A 282 14.40 10.54 -19.50
CA VAL A 282 13.64 10.37 -18.27
C VAL A 282 14.57 10.01 -17.10
N ALA A 283 15.51 9.10 -17.31
CA ALA A 283 16.50 8.72 -16.30
C ALA A 283 17.31 9.95 -15.84
N ALA A 284 17.86 10.72 -16.78
CA ALA A 284 18.63 11.93 -16.48
C ALA A 284 17.80 12.98 -15.73
N LEU A 285 16.58 13.28 -16.19
CA LEU A 285 15.66 14.23 -15.55
C LEU A 285 15.22 13.80 -14.13
N CYS A 286 15.39 12.51 -13.80
CA CYS A 286 15.12 11.98 -12.48
C CYS A 286 16.37 11.77 -11.63
N GLY A 287 17.57 12.18 -12.11
CA GLY A 287 18.83 12.09 -11.35
C GLY A 287 19.41 10.67 -11.28
N PHE A 288 19.11 9.80 -12.24
CA PHE A 288 19.77 8.50 -12.37
C PHE A 288 21.02 8.60 -13.25
N ALA A 289 22.10 7.96 -12.80
CA ALA A 289 23.40 8.01 -13.49
C ALA A 289 23.35 7.41 -14.91
N ASN A 290 22.48 6.43 -15.15
CA ASN A 290 22.28 5.79 -16.45
C ASN A 290 20.94 5.08 -16.54
N GLY A 291 20.52 4.75 -17.78
CA GLY A 291 19.24 4.09 -18.07
C GLY A 291 19.11 2.67 -17.48
N SER A 292 20.23 1.92 -17.35
CA SER A 292 20.22 0.58 -16.75
C SER A 292 19.91 0.63 -15.25
N HIS A 293 20.62 1.52 -14.53
CA HIS A 293 20.35 1.75 -13.11
C HIS A 293 18.92 2.23 -12.87
N PHE A 294 18.44 3.18 -13.70
CA PHE A 294 17.07 3.63 -13.68
C PHE A 294 16.08 2.48 -13.86
N SER A 295 16.24 1.69 -14.94
CA SER A 295 15.33 0.59 -15.26
C SER A 295 15.26 -0.46 -14.15
N HIS A 296 16.41 -0.79 -13.54
CA HIS A 296 16.48 -1.72 -12.42
C HIS A 296 15.74 -1.17 -11.19
N ARG A 297 16.01 0.07 -10.79
CA ARG A 297 15.38 0.71 -9.61
C ARG A 297 13.89 0.93 -9.83
N PHE A 298 13.49 1.36 -11.03
CA PHE A 298 12.10 1.55 -11.39
C PHE A 298 11.33 0.23 -11.35
N ARG A 299 11.88 -0.84 -11.93
CA ARG A 299 11.26 -2.17 -11.90
C ARG A 299 11.10 -2.70 -10.48
N ALA A 300 12.09 -2.51 -9.62
CA ALA A 300 12.02 -2.90 -8.22
C ALA A 300 10.89 -2.19 -7.47
N ALA A 301 10.64 -0.92 -7.77
CA ALA A 301 9.59 -0.13 -7.13
C ALA A 301 8.20 -0.36 -7.76
N ALA A 302 8.10 -0.28 -9.08
CA ALA A 302 6.83 -0.31 -9.79
C ALA A 302 6.36 -1.73 -10.22
N GLY A 303 7.19 -2.75 -10.02
CA GLY A 303 6.89 -4.12 -10.45
C GLY A 303 7.02 -4.37 -11.96
N ALA A 304 7.30 -3.33 -12.77
CA ALA A 304 7.42 -3.42 -14.21
C ALA A 304 8.53 -2.52 -14.75
N SER A 305 9.01 -2.79 -15.97
CA SER A 305 9.99 -1.93 -16.63
C SER A 305 9.38 -0.55 -16.96
N PRO A 306 10.21 0.52 -17.07
CA PRO A 306 9.72 1.85 -17.45
C PRO A 306 8.94 1.86 -18.78
N LEU A 307 9.36 1.04 -19.76
CA LEU A 307 8.69 0.94 -21.05
C LEU A 307 7.32 0.26 -20.92
N ALA A 308 7.22 -0.83 -20.14
CA ALA A 308 5.94 -1.50 -19.87
C ALA A 308 4.99 -0.55 -19.11
N TYR A 309 5.51 0.17 -18.11
CA TYR A 309 4.74 1.15 -17.37
C TYR A 309 4.18 2.24 -18.29
N ARG A 310 5.01 2.82 -19.18
CA ARG A 310 4.55 3.81 -20.15
C ARG A 310 3.41 3.29 -21.02
N ARG A 311 3.58 2.10 -21.62
CA ARG A 311 2.55 1.48 -22.45
C ARG A 311 1.21 1.29 -21.73
N ALA A 312 1.27 0.80 -20.50
CA ALA A 312 0.06 0.57 -19.70
C ALA A 312 -0.67 1.87 -19.31
N MET A 313 0.08 2.99 -19.15
CA MET A 313 -0.48 4.28 -18.71
C MET A 313 -0.86 5.22 -19.87
N THR A 314 -0.42 4.93 -21.08
CA THR A 314 -0.82 5.72 -22.27
C THR A 314 -2.05 5.06 -22.87
N PRO A 315 -3.24 5.71 -22.89
CA PRO A 315 -4.40 5.18 -23.59
C PRO A 315 -4.06 5.01 -25.09
N ALA A 316 -4.54 3.92 -25.65
CA ALA A 316 -4.40 3.63 -27.09
C ALA A 316 -5.20 4.61 -27.94
#